data_c29006c8e60d632458182869da082ca1
#
_entry.id   c29006c8e60d632458182869da082ca1
#
_cell.length_a   1.000
_cell.length_b   1.000
_cell.length_c   1.000
_cell.angle_alpha   90.00
_cell.angle_beta   90.00
_cell.angle_gamma   90.00
#
_symmetry.space_group_name_H-M   'P 1'
#
loop_
_entity.id
_entity.type
_entity.pdbx_description
1 polymer ?
#
loop_
_entity_poly.entity_id
_entity_poly.type
_entity_poly.pdbx_seq_one_letter_code
_entity_poly.pdbx_strand_id
1 'polypeptide(L)'
;MRTAGAMTELGVSTVSAGRRSRLAIGSEAQFLRLLVILAGLVWSLLFIVVGLHYDLQLFGDGSIFSYSVAVADGWRIHWHNISCRLFVLLFCHVPAEAYVKLTGDPRGGIAIYGFLFFGAQLFGLIATFALDRSRQRILFAYACGSTAVLCPLVFGFPTEMWIAHALFWPTLAIVHYGRGPLAGPVSFLAFLCLVLCHEGALIFAAVILATLALRGTRDPALVRSATAGVAALAIWIAIRLELPPDAYIAGVLANAALNFIDLSSLTLNPMRLLLVALAGYGLALMALTWAKLERSHFYAALAVVAVLSVLGLTADAPIIGENRYFLRTALLTFTPIFGALAAACAVAAEGRLVLGTTLSAASAGGPCQHQDCPHGRGRAPGGDVRACP
;
A
#
# COMPACT_ATOMS: atom_id res chain seq x y z
N MET A 1 28.37 9.70 -76.31
CA MET A 1 28.43 8.42 -75.59
C MET A 1 28.56 8.71 -74.09
N ARG A 2 27.48 8.56 -73.42
CA ARG A 2 27.18 7.64 -72.32
C ARG A 2 28.23 7.59 -71.22
N THR A 3 27.91 8.00 -70.03
CA THR A 3 27.65 7.05 -68.97
C THR A 3 26.93 7.71 -67.79
N ALA A 4 25.82 7.11 -67.43
CA ALA A 4 25.03 7.33 -66.24
C ALA A 4 25.58 6.53 -65.05
N GLY A 5 25.25 6.90 -63.85
CA GLY A 5 25.11 5.99 -62.73
C GLY A 5 26.03 6.24 -61.54
N ALA A 6 25.45 6.78 -60.47
CA ALA A 6 25.61 6.34 -59.10
C ALA A 6 25.06 7.36 -58.12
N MET A 7 23.77 7.31 -57.87
CA MET A 7 23.17 7.87 -56.66
C MET A 7 22.20 6.82 -56.12
N THR A 8 22.62 6.08 -55.12
CA THR A 8 21.74 5.37 -54.16
C THR A 8 22.62 4.64 -53.14
N GLU A 9 22.92 5.28 -52.04
CA GLU A 9 23.19 4.62 -50.74
C GLU A 9 23.41 5.67 -49.64
N LEU A 10 22.36 6.23 -49.14
CA LEU A 10 22.37 7.00 -47.87
C LEU A 10 20.93 7.05 -47.33
N GLY A 11 20.45 5.96 -46.74
CA GLY A 11 19.07 5.96 -46.23
C GLY A 11 18.68 4.90 -45.22
N VAL A 12 19.61 4.09 -44.70
CA VAL A 12 19.17 2.92 -43.87
C VAL A 12 19.72 2.88 -42.44
N SER A 13 20.60 3.81 -42.02
CA SER A 13 21.28 3.58 -40.74
C SER A 13 20.68 4.30 -39.49
N THR A 14 19.68 5.17 -39.64
CA THR A 14 19.17 5.97 -38.50
C THR A 14 17.95 5.35 -37.76
N VAL A 15 17.26 4.39 -38.36
CA VAL A 15 16.04 3.79 -37.76
C VAL A 15 16.34 2.70 -36.73
N SER A 16 17.51 2.07 -36.78
CA SER A 16 17.83 0.95 -35.87
C SER A 16 18.30 1.37 -34.47
N ALA A 17 18.94 2.53 -34.33
CA ALA A 17 19.48 2.99 -33.06
C ALA A 17 18.37 3.41 -32.05
N GLY A 18 17.30 4.04 -32.57
CA GLY A 18 16.16 4.47 -31.71
C GLY A 18 15.32 3.31 -31.18
N ARG A 19 15.28 2.18 -31.89
CA ARG A 19 14.50 1.00 -31.47
C ARG A 19 15.23 0.16 -30.40
N ARG A 20 16.56 0.10 -30.47
CA ARG A 20 17.38 -0.59 -29.46
C ARG A 20 17.40 0.15 -28.10
N SER A 21 17.41 1.48 -28.11
CA SER A 21 17.37 2.26 -26.87
C SER A 21 16.02 2.15 -26.13
N ARG A 22 14.89 2.05 -26.87
CA ARG A 22 13.56 1.85 -26.24
C ARG A 22 13.38 0.47 -25.62
N LEU A 23 13.96 -0.58 -26.20
CA LEU A 23 13.94 -1.93 -25.66
C LEU A 23 14.82 -2.05 -24.40
N ALA A 24 15.96 -1.36 -24.37
CA ALA A 24 16.86 -1.33 -23.21
C ALA A 24 16.24 -0.60 -22.01
N ILE A 25 15.51 0.50 -22.22
CA ILE A 25 14.81 1.24 -21.14
C ILE A 25 13.73 0.34 -20.50
N GLY A 26 12.99 -0.42 -21.31
CA GLY A 26 11.98 -1.37 -20.81
C GLY A 26 12.57 -2.48 -19.96
N SER A 27 13.75 -2.99 -20.32
CA SER A 27 14.41 -4.11 -19.62
C SER A 27 14.94 -3.71 -18.23
N GLU A 28 15.53 -2.51 -18.08
CA GLU A 28 16.07 -2.04 -16.80
C GLU A 28 14.97 -1.71 -15.80
N ALA A 29 13.91 -1.01 -16.23
CA ALA A 29 12.77 -0.72 -15.36
C ALA A 29 12.06 -2.01 -14.91
N GLN A 30 11.97 -3.00 -15.78
CA GLN A 30 11.43 -4.31 -15.44
C GLN A 30 12.33 -5.06 -14.46
N PHE A 31 13.64 -4.99 -14.64
CA PHE A 31 14.61 -5.62 -13.74
C PHE A 31 14.55 -5.00 -12.32
N LEU A 32 14.57 -3.68 -12.23
CA LEU A 32 14.45 -2.98 -10.93
C LEU A 32 13.14 -3.31 -10.23
N ARG A 33 12.05 -3.36 -10.97
CA ARG A 33 10.77 -3.77 -10.43
C ARG A 33 10.80 -5.21 -9.91
N LEU A 34 11.43 -6.13 -10.64
CA LEU A 34 11.61 -7.51 -10.18
C LEU A 34 12.41 -7.56 -8.89
N LEU A 35 13.49 -6.77 -8.77
CA LEU A 35 14.28 -6.68 -7.54
C LEU A 35 13.44 -6.19 -6.35
N VAL A 36 12.60 -5.17 -6.53
CA VAL A 36 11.68 -4.66 -5.50
C VAL A 36 10.70 -5.74 -5.04
N ILE A 37 10.11 -6.46 -6.01
CA ILE A 37 9.18 -7.56 -5.71
C ILE A 37 9.90 -8.68 -4.95
N LEU A 38 11.06 -9.10 -5.43
CA LEU A 38 11.87 -10.13 -4.76
C LEU A 38 12.26 -9.71 -3.34
N ALA A 39 12.68 -8.47 -3.15
CA ALA A 39 13.03 -7.96 -1.82
C ALA A 39 11.84 -8.07 -0.83
N GLY A 40 10.64 -7.66 -1.24
CA GLY A 40 9.44 -7.79 -0.39
C GLY A 40 9.09 -9.24 -0.06
N LEU A 41 9.17 -10.13 -1.04
CA LEU A 41 8.91 -11.56 -0.83
C LEU A 41 9.98 -12.21 0.06
N VAL A 42 11.25 -11.91 -0.17
CA VAL A 42 12.37 -12.44 0.65
C VAL A 42 12.23 -11.98 2.09
N TRP A 43 11.98 -10.68 2.35
CA TRP A 43 11.76 -10.19 3.70
C TRP A 43 10.56 -10.84 4.39
N SER A 44 9.46 -11.06 3.66
CA SER A 44 8.27 -11.76 4.20
C SER A 44 8.58 -13.21 4.56
N LEU A 45 9.34 -13.91 3.74
CA LEU A 45 9.76 -15.30 4.02
C LEU A 45 10.77 -15.36 5.17
N LEU A 46 11.75 -14.45 5.20
CA LEU A 46 12.72 -14.37 6.30
C LEU A 46 12.03 -14.10 7.64
N PHE A 47 10.98 -13.25 7.65
CA PHE A 47 10.24 -12.97 8.87
C PHE A 47 9.55 -14.22 9.42
N ILE A 48 8.99 -15.07 8.55
CA ILE A 48 8.41 -16.36 8.96
C ILE A 48 9.50 -17.31 9.47
N VAL A 49 10.54 -17.54 8.66
CA VAL A 49 11.55 -18.57 8.95
C VAL A 49 12.35 -18.21 10.19
N VAL A 50 12.85 -16.98 10.26
CA VAL A 50 13.66 -16.52 11.39
C VAL A 50 12.76 -16.34 12.63
N GLY A 51 11.55 -15.80 12.44
CA GLY A 51 10.59 -15.62 13.52
C GLY A 51 10.28 -16.93 14.23
N LEU A 52 9.98 -18.00 13.48
CA LEU A 52 9.70 -19.32 14.05
C LEU A 52 10.93 -20.02 14.58
N HIS A 53 12.10 -19.88 13.90
CA HIS A 53 13.33 -20.54 14.31
C HIS A 53 13.88 -20.03 15.65
N TYR A 54 13.71 -18.73 15.91
CA TYR A 54 14.18 -18.10 17.16
C TYR A 54 13.05 -17.83 18.17
N ASP A 55 11.88 -18.40 17.96
CA ASP A 55 10.71 -18.22 18.83
C ASP A 55 10.37 -16.75 19.12
N LEU A 56 10.51 -15.87 18.10
CA LEU A 56 10.28 -14.43 18.25
C LEU A 56 8.82 -14.09 18.60
N GLN A 57 7.87 -15.01 18.40
CA GLN A 57 6.51 -14.87 18.88
C GLN A 57 6.41 -14.84 20.42
N LEU A 58 7.45 -15.23 21.12
CA LEU A 58 7.55 -15.11 22.60
C LEU A 58 8.12 -13.77 23.06
N PHE A 59 8.52 -12.89 22.13
CA PHE A 59 9.16 -11.62 22.45
C PHE A 59 8.13 -10.49 22.63
N GLY A 60 8.35 -9.61 23.61
CA GLY A 60 7.49 -8.45 23.85
C GLY A 60 6.03 -8.83 24.13
N ASP A 61 5.09 -8.14 23.50
CA ASP A 61 3.65 -8.41 23.61
C ASP A 61 3.30 -9.84 23.17
N GLY A 62 4.11 -10.43 22.28
CA GLY A 62 3.92 -11.80 21.81
C GLY A 62 4.03 -12.85 22.91
N SER A 63 4.75 -12.57 24.02
CA SER A 63 4.83 -13.48 25.18
C SER A 63 3.46 -13.69 25.83
N ILE A 64 2.68 -12.61 25.99
CA ILE A 64 1.34 -12.66 26.57
C ILE A 64 0.39 -13.40 25.60
N PHE A 65 0.52 -13.11 24.32
CA PHE A 65 -0.28 -13.77 23.28
C PHE A 65 0.02 -15.26 23.20
N SER A 66 1.29 -15.65 23.21
CA SER A 66 1.70 -17.05 23.23
C SER A 66 1.25 -17.77 24.49
N TYR A 67 1.29 -17.09 25.65
CA TYR A 67 0.75 -17.64 26.90
C TYR A 67 -0.75 -17.90 26.79
N SER A 68 -1.52 -16.94 26.26
CA SER A 68 -2.97 -17.11 26.09
C SER A 68 -3.32 -18.29 25.19
N VAL A 69 -2.54 -18.49 24.11
CA VAL A 69 -2.67 -19.65 23.23
C VAL A 69 -2.34 -20.95 23.97
N ALA A 70 -1.26 -20.95 24.76
CA ALA A 70 -0.83 -22.15 25.50
C ALA A 70 -1.89 -22.64 26.49
N VAL A 71 -2.59 -21.73 27.17
CA VAL A 71 -3.68 -22.05 28.10
C VAL A 71 -5.04 -22.14 27.38
N ALA A 72 -5.08 -21.92 26.09
CA ALA A 72 -6.27 -21.97 25.22
C ALA A 72 -7.43 -21.09 25.73
N ASP A 73 -7.12 -19.88 26.24
CA ASP A 73 -8.07 -18.95 26.85
C ASP A 73 -7.79 -17.49 26.45
N GLY A 74 -7.58 -17.23 25.17
CA GLY A 74 -7.29 -15.90 24.64
C GLY A 74 -8.44 -14.92 24.85
N TRP A 75 -9.67 -15.38 24.80
CA TRP A 75 -10.83 -14.55 25.06
C TRP A 75 -10.78 -13.92 26.46
N ARG A 76 -10.52 -14.72 27.48
CA ARG A 76 -10.50 -14.25 28.86
C ARG A 76 -9.27 -13.40 29.18
N ILE A 77 -8.13 -13.76 28.60
CA ILE A 77 -6.86 -13.05 28.87
C ILE A 77 -6.82 -11.72 28.14
N HIS A 78 -7.37 -11.65 26.90
CA HIS A 78 -7.30 -10.46 26.04
C HIS A 78 -8.61 -9.76 25.81
N TRP A 79 -9.68 -10.08 26.58
CA TRP A 79 -11.00 -9.49 26.37
C TRP A 79 -10.98 -7.96 26.31
N HIS A 80 -10.15 -7.29 27.09
CA HIS A 80 -9.98 -5.84 27.13
C HIS A 80 -9.36 -5.25 25.84
N ASN A 81 -8.60 -6.05 25.09
CA ASN A 81 -8.02 -5.69 23.80
C ASN A 81 -8.90 -6.08 22.61
N ILE A 82 -9.79 -7.04 22.78
CA ILE A 82 -10.59 -7.65 21.70
C ILE A 82 -11.45 -6.62 20.99
N SER A 83 -12.00 -5.63 21.71
CA SER A 83 -12.83 -4.57 21.13
C SER A 83 -12.18 -3.86 19.93
N CYS A 84 -10.86 -3.79 19.92
CA CYS A 84 -10.10 -3.10 18.86
C CYS A 84 -9.34 -4.07 17.94
N ARG A 85 -9.19 -5.35 18.35
CA ARG A 85 -8.27 -6.30 17.72
C ARG A 85 -8.93 -7.65 17.47
N LEU A 86 -10.25 -7.64 17.33
CA LEU A 86 -11.05 -8.86 17.12
C LEU A 86 -10.57 -9.66 15.90
N PHE A 87 -10.12 -8.99 14.82
CA PHE A 87 -9.59 -9.70 13.65
C PHE A 87 -8.33 -10.50 14.00
N VAL A 88 -7.41 -9.93 14.77
CA VAL A 88 -6.18 -10.63 15.19
C VAL A 88 -6.49 -11.83 16.05
N LEU A 89 -7.45 -11.70 16.98
CA LEU A 89 -7.94 -12.82 17.77
C LEU A 89 -8.46 -13.95 16.85
N LEU A 90 -9.36 -13.63 15.93
CA LEU A 90 -9.97 -14.62 15.04
C LEU A 90 -8.95 -15.24 14.06
N PHE A 91 -8.01 -14.46 13.57
CA PHE A 91 -7.04 -14.90 12.56
C PHE A 91 -5.86 -15.66 13.16
N CYS A 92 -5.30 -15.22 14.29
CA CYS A 92 -4.10 -15.79 14.87
C CYS A 92 -4.39 -16.71 16.08
N HIS A 93 -5.21 -16.25 17.04
CA HIS A 93 -5.40 -16.96 18.29
C HIS A 93 -6.37 -18.14 18.17
N VAL A 94 -7.55 -17.91 17.58
CA VAL A 94 -8.59 -18.97 17.50
C VAL A 94 -8.08 -20.23 16.81
N PRO A 95 -7.39 -20.21 15.67
CA PRO A 95 -6.85 -21.42 15.06
C PRO A 95 -5.79 -22.10 15.93
N ALA A 96 -4.92 -21.33 16.57
CA ALA A 96 -3.86 -21.83 17.44
C ALA A 96 -4.45 -22.49 18.71
N GLU A 97 -5.42 -21.84 19.36
CA GLU A 97 -6.13 -22.40 20.52
C GLU A 97 -6.95 -23.63 20.18
N ALA A 98 -7.61 -23.64 19.02
CA ALA A 98 -8.34 -24.83 18.55
C ALA A 98 -7.39 -26.03 18.42
N TYR A 99 -6.18 -25.80 17.89
CA TYR A 99 -5.16 -26.84 17.83
C TYR A 99 -4.77 -27.33 19.21
N VAL A 100 -4.50 -26.43 20.18
CA VAL A 100 -4.16 -26.81 21.56
C VAL A 100 -5.30 -27.62 22.21
N LYS A 101 -6.55 -27.18 22.03
CA LYS A 101 -7.74 -27.90 22.58
C LYS A 101 -7.91 -29.27 21.97
N LEU A 102 -7.57 -29.47 20.71
CA LEU A 102 -7.72 -30.74 20.01
C LEU A 102 -6.57 -31.72 20.28
N THR A 103 -5.34 -31.21 20.41
CA THR A 103 -4.13 -32.04 20.48
C THR A 103 -3.52 -32.13 21.88
N GLY A 104 -3.82 -31.15 22.75
CA GLY A 104 -3.15 -31.01 24.04
C GLY A 104 -1.69 -30.52 23.91
N ASP A 105 -1.26 -30.05 22.74
CA ASP A 105 0.11 -29.55 22.47
C ASP A 105 0.20 -28.03 22.44
N PRO A 106 0.60 -27.36 23.54
CA PRO A 106 0.77 -25.91 23.58
C PRO A 106 1.89 -25.39 22.68
N ARG A 107 2.97 -26.17 22.46
CA ARG A 107 4.09 -25.76 21.64
C ARG A 107 3.68 -25.65 20.16
N GLY A 108 2.96 -26.65 19.67
CA GLY A 108 2.40 -26.61 18.33
C GLY A 108 1.40 -25.47 18.15
N GLY A 109 0.58 -25.19 19.17
CA GLY A 109 -0.32 -24.02 19.15
C GLY A 109 0.44 -22.69 19.05
N ILE A 110 1.48 -22.49 19.86
CA ILE A 110 2.34 -21.29 19.81
C ILE A 110 3.02 -21.15 18.43
N ALA A 111 3.48 -22.27 17.84
CA ALA A 111 4.08 -22.26 16.51
C ALA A 111 3.06 -21.87 15.43
N ILE A 112 1.81 -22.36 15.52
CA ILE A 112 0.72 -21.97 14.61
C ILE A 112 0.42 -20.47 14.75
N TYR A 113 0.31 -19.95 15.98
CA TYR A 113 0.15 -18.53 16.23
C TYR A 113 1.26 -17.73 15.58
N GLY A 114 2.53 -18.09 15.83
CA GLY A 114 3.70 -17.43 15.24
C GLY A 114 3.68 -17.47 13.71
N PHE A 115 3.35 -18.62 13.12
CA PHE A 115 3.24 -18.76 11.66
C PHE A 115 2.17 -17.85 11.04
N LEU A 116 0.99 -17.79 11.63
CA LEU A 116 -0.09 -16.92 11.15
C LEU A 116 0.26 -15.46 11.31
N PHE A 117 0.90 -15.12 12.44
CA PHE A 117 1.31 -13.74 12.73
C PHE A 117 2.42 -13.26 11.78
N PHE A 118 3.53 -13.98 11.69
CA PHE A 118 4.67 -13.64 10.83
C PHE A 118 4.33 -13.79 9.35
N GLY A 119 3.45 -14.74 9.02
CA GLY A 119 2.97 -15.01 7.66
C GLY A 119 1.98 -13.99 7.13
N ALA A 120 1.37 -13.17 7.98
CA ALA A 120 0.32 -12.23 7.59
C ALA A 120 0.75 -11.35 6.40
N GLN A 121 2.01 -10.88 6.38
CA GLN A 121 2.52 -10.07 5.29
C GLN A 121 2.59 -10.83 3.96
N LEU A 122 3.08 -12.06 3.98
CA LEU A 122 3.12 -12.89 2.78
C LEU A 122 1.69 -13.14 2.25
N PHE A 123 0.74 -13.42 3.15
CA PHE A 123 -0.67 -13.58 2.76
C PHE A 123 -1.25 -12.30 2.19
N GLY A 124 -0.93 -11.14 2.80
CA GLY A 124 -1.31 -9.81 2.28
C GLY A 124 -0.74 -9.55 0.89
N LEU A 125 0.53 -9.90 0.63
CA LEU A 125 1.15 -9.76 -0.68
C LEU A 125 0.50 -10.68 -1.72
N ILE A 126 0.20 -11.93 -1.37
CA ILE A 126 -0.49 -12.90 -2.26
C ILE A 126 -1.89 -12.35 -2.60
N ALA A 127 -2.64 -11.91 -1.60
CA ALA A 127 -3.96 -11.33 -1.81
C ALA A 127 -3.91 -10.07 -2.68
N THR A 128 -2.93 -9.19 -2.43
CA THR A 128 -2.72 -7.99 -3.24
C THR A 128 -2.40 -8.35 -4.69
N PHE A 129 -1.52 -9.33 -4.91
CA PHE A 129 -1.20 -9.82 -6.26
C PHE A 129 -2.44 -10.34 -6.99
N ALA A 130 -3.31 -11.07 -6.30
CA ALA A 130 -4.54 -11.61 -6.90
C ALA A 130 -5.57 -10.52 -7.23
N LEU A 131 -5.67 -9.49 -6.39
CA LEU A 131 -6.67 -8.42 -6.50
C LEU A 131 -6.21 -7.23 -7.35
N ASP A 132 -4.89 -6.99 -7.44
CA ASP A 132 -4.34 -5.87 -8.19
C ASP A 132 -4.51 -6.07 -9.70
N ARG A 133 -5.36 -5.25 -10.29
CA ARG A 133 -5.61 -5.18 -11.74
C ARG A 133 -5.09 -3.88 -12.35
N SER A 134 -4.26 -3.14 -11.63
CA SER A 134 -3.60 -1.96 -12.18
C SER A 134 -2.63 -2.34 -13.30
N ARG A 135 -2.38 -1.38 -14.19
CA ARG A 135 -1.38 -1.56 -15.24
C ARG A 135 -0.05 -1.98 -14.60
N GLN A 136 0.49 -3.08 -15.05
CA GLN A 136 1.74 -3.64 -14.55
C GLN A 136 1.72 -4.02 -13.04
N ARG A 137 0.56 -4.18 -12.39
CA ARG A 137 0.43 -4.50 -10.96
C ARG A 137 1.22 -3.54 -10.07
N ILE A 138 0.96 -2.24 -10.25
CA ILE A 138 1.66 -1.17 -9.53
C ILE A 138 1.44 -1.28 -8.04
N LEU A 139 0.19 -1.57 -7.58
CA LEU A 139 -0.12 -1.68 -6.15
C LEU A 139 0.67 -2.83 -5.51
N PHE A 140 0.78 -3.97 -6.19
CA PHE A 140 1.56 -5.10 -5.70
C PHE A 140 3.06 -4.78 -5.61
N ALA A 141 3.62 -4.08 -6.61
CA ALA A 141 5.02 -3.69 -6.57
C ALA A 141 5.31 -2.72 -5.40
N TYR A 142 4.41 -1.76 -5.14
CA TYR A 142 4.51 -0.85 -4.00
C TYR A 142 4.33 -1.59 -2.66
N ALA A 143 3.41 -2.56 -2.58
CA ALA A 143 3.25 -3.41 -1.41
C ALA A 143 4.55 -4.16 -1.08
N CYS A 144 5.17 -4.79 -2.09
CA CYS A 144 6.46 -5.45 -1.92
C CYS A 144 7.56 -4.48 -1.47
N GLY A 145 7.62 -3.29 -2.09
CA GLY A 145 8.59 -2.27 -1.73
C GLY A 145 8.40 -1.72 -0.32
N SER A 146 7.17 -1.42 0.05
CA SER A 146 6.81 -1.01 1.40
C SER A 146 7.20 -2.07 2.44
N THR A 147 6.93 -3.34 2.14
CA THR A 147 7.35 -4.47 2.99
C THR A 147 8.86 -4.55 3.13
N ALA A 148 9.60 -4.44 2.03
CA ALA A 148 11.07 -4.51 2.04
C ALA A 148 11.70 -3.41 2.90
N VAL A 149 11.07 -2.21 2.94
CA VAL A 149 11.56 -1.08 3.73
C VAL A 149 11.13 -1.17 5.19
N LEU A 150 9.87 -1.55 5.45
CA LEU A 150 9.30 -1.50 6.80
C LEU A 150 9.56 -2.78 7.61
N CYS A 151 9.72 -3.94 6.95
CA CYS A 151 9.97 -5.21 7.64
C CYS A 151 11.21 -5.18 8.53
N PRO A 152 12.38 -4.67 8.08
CA PRO A 152 13.56 -4.58 8.95
C PRO A 152 13.33 -3.78 10.23
N LEU A 153 12.44 -2.78 10.21
CA LEU A 153 12.15 -1.92 11.37
C LEU A 153 11.33 -2.60 12.45
N VAL A 154 10.50 -3.57 12.06
CA VAL A 154 9.62 -4.31 12.99
C VAL A 154 10.07 -5.74 13.16
N PHE A 155 11.23 -6.11 12.60
CA PHE A 155 11.71 -7.48 12.58
C PHE A 155 11.87 -8.02 14.00
N GLY A 156 11.24 -9.16 14.25
CA GLY A 156 11.26 -9.80 15.54
C GLY A 156 10.36 -9.20 16.61
N PHE A 157 9.62 -8.13 16.31
CA PHE A 157 8.67 -7.54 17.24
C PHE A 157 7.23 -7.79 16.80
N PRO A 158 6.48 -8.71 17.46
CA PRO A 158 5.08 -8.95 17.18
C PRO A 158 4.25 -7.70 17.48
N THR A 159 3.69 -7.10 16.44
CA THR A 159 2.77 -5.97 16.57
C THR A 159 1.61 -6.14 15.59
N GLU A 160 0.40 -5.94 16.06
CA GLU A 160 -0.81 -6.08 15.24
C GLU A 160 -0.84 -5.07 14.10
N MET A 161 -0.09 -3.96 14.22
CA MET A 161 0.10 -3.01 13.13
C MET A 161 0.78 -3.63 11.90
N TRP A 162 1.56 -4.70 12.08
CA TRP A 162 2.13 -5.47 10.98
C TRP A 162 1.05 -6.21 10.19
N ILE A 163 0.07 -6.78 10.89
CA ILE A 163 -1.10 -7.40 10.24
C ILE A 163 -1.97 -6.34 9.56
N ALA A 164 -2.15 -5.17 10.19
CA ALA A 164 -2.87 -4.05 9.58
C ALA A 164 -2.18 -3.57 8.28
N HIS A 165 -0.85 -3.47 8.29
CA HIS A 165 -0.05 -3.18 7.09
C HIS A 165 -0.27 -4.24 5.99
N ALA A 166 -0.31 -5.52 6.36
CA ALA A 166 -0.58 -6.61 5.42
C ALA A 166 -1.98 -6.52 4.80
N LEU A 167 -3.00 -6.14 5.59
CA LEU A 167 -4.39 -5.99 5.13
C LEU A 167 -4.63 -4.71 4.34
N PHE A 168 -3.84 -3.67 4.56
CA PHE A 168 -3.97 -2.39 3.86
C PHE A 168 -3.91 -2.57 2.33
N TRP A 169 -2.94 -3.32 1.84
CA TRP A 169 -2.67 -3.45 0.42
C TRP A 169 -3.76 -4.19 -0.37
N PRO A 170 -4.25 -5.36 0.06
CA PRO A 170 -5.39 -6.00 -0.61
C PRO A 170 -6.67 -5.19 -0.48
N THR A 171 -6.88 -4.45 0.64
CA THR A 171 -8.02 -3.53 0.78
C THR A 171 -7.92 -2.40 -0.24
N LEU A 172 -6.75 -1.77 -0.40
CA LEU A 172 -6.52 -0.75 -1.42
C LEU A 172 -6.79 -1.30 -2.83
N ALA A 173 -6.31 -2.52 -3.12
CA ALA A 173 -6.50 -3.16 -4.41
C ALA A 173 -7.98 -3.45 -4.73
N ILE A 174 -8.74 -4.03 -3.80
CA ILE A 174 -10.16 -4.34 -4.03
C ILE A 174 -11.01 -3.08 -4.16
N VAL A 175 -10.71 -2.05 -3.39
CA VAL A 175 -11.40 -0.76 -3.43
C VAL A 175 -11.23 -0.07 -4.79
N HIS A 176 -10.01 -0.06 -5.33
CA HIS A 176 -9.70 0.57 -6.62
C HIS A 176 -10.09 -0.29 -7.83
N TYR A 177 -9.97 -1.61 -7.74
CA TYR A 177 -10.06 -2.51 -8.89
C TYR A 177 -11.13 -3.58 -8.77
N GLY A 178 -11.85 -3.66 -7.66
CA GLY A 178 -12.97 -4.58 -7.48
C GLY A 178 -14.09 -4.34 -8.49
N ARG A 179 -14.51 -5.40 -9.16
CA ARG A 179 -15.57 -5.38 -10.18
C ARG A 179 -16.62 -6.45 -9.90
N GLY A 180 -17.81 -6.24 -10.47
CA GLY A 180 -18.92 -7.18 -10.35
C GLY A 180 -19.69 -7.05 -9.03
N PRO A 181 -20.67 -7.91 -8.82
CA PRO A 181 -21.62 -7.81 -7.70
C PRO A 181 -20.97 -8.06 -6.34
N LEU A 182 -19.90 -8.86 -6.30
CA LEU A 182 -19.18 -9.17 -5.06
C LEU A 182 -18.20 -8.07 -4.62
N ALA A 183 -17.94 -7.06 -5.46
CA ALA A 183 -16.98 -6.01 -5.12
C ALA A 183 -17.37 -5.23 -3.85
N GLY A 184 -18.65 -4.97 -3.63
CA GLY A 184 -19.16 -4.33 -2.42
C GLY A 184 -18.95 -5.17 -1.16
N PRO A 185 -19.51 -6.39 -1.11
CA PRO A 185 -19.30 -7.31 0.02
C PRO A 185 -17.83 -7.58 0.34
N VAL A 186 -16.98 -7.78 -0.66
CA VAL A 186 -15.54 -8.03 -0.44
C VAL A 186 -14.85 -6.76 0.07
N SER A 187 -15.21 -5.56 -0.44
CA SER A 187 -14.69 -4.29 0.10
C SER A 187 -15.12 -4.09 1.56
N PHE A 188 -16.37 -4.40 1.89
CA PHE A 188 -16.88 -4.35 3.26
C PHE A 188 -16.08 -5.29 4.18
N LEU A 189 -15.90 -6.55 3.79
CA LEU A 189 -15.14 -7.52 4.56
C LEU A 189 -13.68 -7.07 4.74
N ALA A 190 -13.06 -6.54 3.68
CA ALA A 190 -11.69 -6.03 3.73
C ALA A 190 -11.55 -4.85 4.70
N PHE A 191 -12.47 -3.87 4.66
CA PHE A 191 -12.49 -2.76 5.62
C PHE A 191 -12.76 -3.27 7.04
N LEU A 192 -13.68 -4.21 7.22
CA LEU A 192 -14.01 -4.77 8.53
C LEU A 192 -12.79 -5.47 9.15
N CYS A 193 -12.11 -6.35 8.41
CA CYS A 193 -10.87 -6.98 8.86
C CYS A 193 -9.80 -5.93 9.22
N LEU A 194 -9.67 -4.89 8.40
CA LEU A 194 -8.68 -3.83 8.60
C LEU A 194 -8.96 -3.04 9.89
N VAL A 195 -10.17 -2.53 10.08
CA VAL A 195 -10.52 -1.71 11.25
C VAL A 195 -10.57 -2.51 12.55
N LEU A 196 -10.87 -3.83 12.48
CA LEU A 196 -10.83 -4.75 13.62
C LEU A 196 -9.43 -5.31 13.91
N CYS A 197 -8.41 -4.87 13.18
CA CYS A 197 -7.03 -5.30 13.40
C CYS A 197 -6.32 -4.44 14.46
N HIS A 198 -6.48 -3.12 14.37
CA HIS A 198 -5.86 -2.16 15.28
C HIS A 198 -6.51 -0.79 15.12
N GLU A 199 -6.56 0.02 16.17
CA GLU A 199 -7.17 1.36 16.16
C GLU A 199 -6.52 2.27 15.11
N GLY A 200 -5.21 2.20 14.95
CA GLY A 200 -4.46 2.93 13.92
C GLY A 200 -4.89 2.61 12.49
N ALA A 201 -5.50 1.44 12.26
CA ALA A 201 -5.99 1.06 10.95
C ALA A 201 -7.20 1.91 10.48
N LEU A 202 -7.84 2.68 11.36
CA LEU A 202 -8.81 3.70 10.97
C LEU A 202 -8.19 4.75 10.05
N ILE A 203 -6.93 5.14 10.31
CA ILE A 203 -6.18 6.05 9.42
C ILE A 203 -5.96 5.39 8.05
N PHE A 204 -5.64 4.09 8.03
CA PHE A 204 -5.50 3.33 6.79
C PHE A 204 -6.78 3.33 5.97
N ALA A 205 -7.91 3.04 6.62
CA ALA A 205 -9.22 3.07 5.97
C ALA A 205 -9.56 4.47 5.41
N ALA A 206 -9.32 5.52 6.19
CA ALA A 206 -9.54 6.90 5.76
C ALA A 206 -8.69 7.28 4.53
N VAL A 207 -7.39 6.91 4.53
CA VAL A 207 -6.50 7.18 3.39
C VAL A 207 -6.91 6.38 2.16
N ILE A 208 -7.29 5.10 2.30
CA ILE A 208 -7.81 4.30 1.19
C ILE A 208 -9.01 4.99 0.54
N LEU A 209 -9.97 5.47 1.35
CA LEU A 209 -11.14 6.20 0.84
C LEU A 209 -10.74 7.52 0.18
N ALA A 210 -9.81 8.27 0.79
CA ALA A 210 -9.31 9.52 0.21
C ALA A 210 -8.63 9.33 -1.14
N THR A 211 -7.92 8.20 -1.35
CA THR A 211 -7.27 7.91 -2.65
C THR A 211 -8.27 7.71 -3.79
N LEU A 212 -9.52 7.37 -3.52
CA LEU A 212 -10.56 7.27 -4.54
C LEU A 212 -10.92 8.63 -5.16
N ALA A 213 -10.73 9.73 -4.41
CA ALA A 213 -10.93 11.07 -4.95
C ALA A 213 -9.99 11.38 -6.14
N LEU A 214 -8.83 10.69 -6.24
CA LEU A 214 -7.92 10.79 -7.38
C LEU A 214 -8.57 10.36 -8.71
N ARG A 215 -9.61 9.52 -8.64
CA ARG A 215 -10.38 9.04 -9.82
C ARG A 215 -11.58 9.93 -10.15
N GLY A 216 -11.85 10.90 -9.31
CA GLY A 216 -12.99 11.80 -9.41
C GLY A 216 -14.13 11.46 -8.46
N THR A 217 -14.81 12.51 -7.97
CA THR A 217 -15.87 12.38 -6.96
C THR A 217 -17.15 11.68 -7.46
N ARG A 218 -17.27 11.46 -8.78
CA ARG A 218 -18.42 10.78 -9.41
C ARG A 218 -18.16 9.30 -9.70
N ASP A 219 -16.98 8.76 -9.36
CA ASP A 219 -16.70 7.33 -9.57
C ASP A 219 -17.63 6.49 -8.67
N PRO A 220 -18.45 5.58 -9.23
CA PRO A 220 -19.32 4.71 -8.43
C PRO A 220 -18.56 3.82 -7.45
N ALA A 221 -17.27 3.56 -7.68
CA ALA A 221 -16.42 2.88 -6.74
C ALA A 221 -16.28 3.66 -5.43
N LEU A 222 -16.28 5.01 -5.47
CA LEU A 222 -16.21 5.85 -4.27
C LEU A 222 -17.44 5.62 -3.38
N VAL A 223 -18.64 5.71 -3.95
CA VAL A 223 -19.89 5.53 -3.18
C VAL A 223 -19.94 4.14 -2.57
N ARG A 224 -19.67 3.09 -3.38
CA ARG A 224 -19.65 1.71 -2.91
C ARG A 224 -18.67 1.50 -1.77
N SER A 225 -17.45 2.00 -1.90
CA SER A 225 -16.40 1.79 -0.91
C SER A 225 -16.59 2.66 0.33
N ALA A 226 -17.13 3.88 0.17
CA ALA A 226 -17.52 4.71 1.31
C ALA A 226 -18.63 4.05 2.12
N THR A 227 -19.66 3.51 1.47
CA THR A 227 -20.72 2.75 2.15
C THR A 227 -20.16 1.54 2.90
N ALA A 228 -19.26 0.78 2.26
CA ALA A 228 -18.60 -0.36 2.88
C ALA A 228 -17.74 0.05 4.09
N GLY A 229 -16.96 1.13 3.96
CA GLY A 229 -16.14 1.68 5.05
C GLY A 229 -16.97 2.21 6.22
N VAL A 230 -18.07 2.94 5.95
CA VAL A 230 -19.00 3.43 6.98
C VAL A 230 -19.67 2.26 7.72
N ALA A 231 -20.10 1.22 6.98
CA ALA A 231 -20.69 0.05 7.60
C ALA A 231 -19.68 -0.71 8.49
N ALA A 232 -18.44 -0.87 8.04
CA ALA A 232 -17.38 -1.46 8.83
C ALA A 232 -17.06 -0.63 10.10
N LEU A 233 -17.01 0.70 9.96
CA LEU A 233 -16.81 1.62 11.09
C LEU A 233 -17.97 1.54 12.10
N ALA A 234 -19.22 1.45 11.62
CA ALA A 234 -20.38 1.31 12.50
C ALA A 234 -20.31 0.01 13.33
N ILE A 235 -19.89 -1.11 12.73
CA ILE A 235 -19.66 -2.37 13.45
C ILE A 235 -18.51 -2.21 14.45
N TRP A 236 -17.41 -1.59 14.07
CA TRP A 236 -16.30 -1.32 14.98
C TRP A 236 -16.74 -0.50 16.19
N ILE A 237 -17.55 0.57 15.97
CA ILE A 237 -18.11 1.37 17.06
C ILE A 237 -19.04 0.54 17.95
N ALA A 238 -19.92 -0.28 17.36
CA ALA A 238 -20.83 -1.13 18.12
C ALA A 238 -20.06 -2.13 19.01
N ILE A 239 -19.03 -2.80 18.46
CA ILE A 239 -18.17 -3.70 19.22
C ILE A 239 -17.48 -2.96 20.37
N ARG A 240 -17.00 -1.72 20.12
CA ARG A 240 -16.32 -0.92 21.15
C ARG A 240 -17.26 -0.42 22.26
N LEU A 241 -18.52 -0.23 21.96
CA LEU A 241 -19.52 0.12 22.97
C LEU A 241 -19.90 -1.09 23.84
N GLU A 242 -19.98 -2.28 23.27
CA GLU A 242 -20.26 -3.53 24.00
C GLU A 242 -19.04 -4.06 24.77
N LEU A 243 -17.83 -3.82 24.25
CA LEU A 243 -16.57 -4.26 24.85
C LEU A 243 -15.67 -3.04 25.07
N PRO A 244 -15.97 -2.18 26.03
CA PRO A 244 -15.18 -0.98 26.28
C PRO A 244 -13.78 -1.35 26.77
N PRO A 245 -12.73 -0.60 26.36
CA PRO A 245 -11.38 -0.81 26.87
C PRO A 245 -11.36 -0.50 28.38
N ASP A 246 -10.47 -1.22 29.09
CA ASP A 246 -10.19 -0.89 30.49
C ASP A 246 -9.45 0.46 30.63
N ALA A 247 -9.26 0.90 31.88
CA ALA A 247 -8.59 2.16 32.17
C ALA A 247 -7.14 2.21 31.66
N TYR A 248 -6.45 1.06 31.65
CA TYR A 248 -5.07 0.94 31.14
C TYR A 248 -5.03 1.19 29.63
N ILE A 249 -5.85 0.48 28.87
CA ILE A 249 -5.93 0.65 27.41
C ILE A 249 -6.43 2.05 27.03
N ALA A 250 -7.40 2.59 27.77
CA ALA A 250 -7.86 3.96 27.55
C ALA A 250 -6.73 4.99 27.75
N GLY A 251 -5.90 4.81 28.79
CA GLY A 251 -4.71 5.61 29.03
C GLY A 251 -3.64 5.46 27.93
N VAL A 252 -3.39 4.24 27.48
CA VAL A 252 -2.46 3.99 26.36
C VAL A 252 -2.93 4.68 25.07
N LEU A 253 -4.24 4.64 24.78
CA LEU A 253 -4.80 5.30 23.60
C LEU A 253 -4.71 6.84 23.68
N ALA A 254 -4.99 7.41 24.85
CA ALA A 254 -4.84 8.84 25.08
C ALA A 254 -3.38 9.29 24.90
N ASN A 255 -2.42 8.56 25.47
CA ASN A 255 -1.00 8.84 25.32
C ASN A 255 -0.52 8.61 23.88
N ALA A 256 -1.02 7.58 23.19
CA ALA A 256 -0.67 7.33 21.79
C ALA A 256 -1.12 8.48 20.88
N ALA A 257 -2.29 9.08 21.12
CA ALA A 257 -2.75 10.24 20.37
C ALA A 257 -1.83 11.47 20.58
N LEU A 258 -1.39 11.70 21.82
CA LEU A 258 -0.43 12.77 22.13
C LEU A 258 0.94 12.51 21.50
N ASN A 259 1.45 11.29 21.58
CA ASN A 259 2.73 10.91 21.01
C ASN A 259 2.74 10.93 19.47
N PHE A 260 1.57 10.74 18.83
CA PHE A 260 1.44 10.84 17.38
C PHE A 260 1.63 12.28 16.88
N ILE A 261 1.24 13.27 17.70
CA ILE A 261 1.40 14.71 17.41
C ILE A 261 2.80 15.18 17.82
N ASP A 262 3.47 14.48 18.73
CA ASP A 262 4.82 14.83 19.18
C ASP A 262 5.87 14.51 18.10
N LEU A 263 6.30 15.56 17.41
CA LEU A 263 7.35 15.50 16.40
C LEU A 263 8.77 15.53 16.97
N SER A 264 8.94 15.55 18.30
CA SER A 264 10.26 15.59 18.95
C SER A 264 11.11 14.37 18.57
N SER A 265 10.49 13.21 18.38
CA SER A 265 11.15 11.99 17.90
C SER A 265 11.78 12.14 16.51
N LEU A 266 11.27 13.06 15.66
CA LEU A 266 11.85 13.36 14.35
C LEU A 266 13.20 14.08 14.43
N THR A 267 13.57 14.57 15.59
CA THR A 267 14.87 15.21 15.81
C THR A 267 16.01 14.20 15.96
N LEU A 268 15.71 12.93 16.23
CA LEU A 268 16.71 11.87 16.35
C LEU A 268 17.33 11.55 14.98
N ASN A 269 18.65 11.50 14.91
CA ASN A 269 19.39 11.27 13.66
C ASN A 269 18.99 9.99 12.91
N PRO A 270 18.81 8.82 13.55
CA PRO A 270 18.37 7.61 12.87
C PRO A 270 16.99 7.76 12.24
N MET A 271 16.11 8.53 12.87
CA MET A 271 14.79 8.81 12.39
C MET A 271 14.80 9.65 11.11
N ARG A 272 15.58 10.73 11.10
CA ARG A 272 15.75 11.60 9.94
C ARG A 272 16.30 10.80 8.75
N LEU A 273 17.32 9.96 8.99
CA LEU A 273 17.89 9.11 7.95
C LEU A 273 16.87 8.12 7.40
N LEU A 274 16.06 7.52 8.27
CA LEU A 274 14.98 6.64 7.85
C LEU A 274 13.93 7.38 7.03
N LEU A 275 13.50 8.57 7.46
CA LEU A 275 12.55 9.39 6.71
C LEU A 275 13.09 9.77 5.33
N VAL A 276 14.36 10.14 5.25
CA VAL A 276 15.03 10.46 3.97
C VAL A 276 15.12 9.22 3.10
N ALA A 277 15.48 8.06 3.65
CA ALA A 277 15.53 6.80 2.93
C ALA A 277 14.15 6.40 2.38
N LEU A 278 13.10 6.52 3.19
CA LEU A 278 11.72 6.24 2.79
C LEU A 278 11.22 7.22 1.72
N ALA A 279 11.52 8.52 1.89
CA ALA A 279 11.17 9.53 0.90
C ALA A 279 11.91 9.28 -0.43
N GLY A 280 13.21 8.99 -0.37
CA GLY A 280 14.01 8.65 -1.54
C GLY A 280 13.52 7.39 -2.24
N TYR A 281 13.15 6.36 -1.48
CA TYR A 281 12.57 5.15 -2.02
C TYR A 281 11.20 5.41 -2.68
N GLY A 282 10.34 6.19 -2.05
CA GLY A 282 9.06 6.61 -2.63
C GLY A 282 9.25 7.39 -3.94
N LEU A 283 10.22 8.31 -3.98
CA LEU A 283 10.58 9.05 -5.19
C LEU A 283 11.14 8.12 -6.28
N ALA A 284 11.97 7.14 -5.93
CA ALA A 284 12.50 6.15 -6.85
C ALA A 284 11.38 5.29 -7.47
N LEU A 285 10.42 4.83 -6.66
CA LEU A 285 9.26 4.10 -7.15
C LEU A 285 8.38 4.96 -8.05
N MET A 286 8.18 6.24 -7.71
CA MET A 286 7.43 7.20 -8.51
C MET A 286 8.12 7.44 -9.87
N ALA A 287 9.44 7.58 -9.88
CA ALA A 287 10.22 7.72 -11.10
C ALA A 287 10.13 6.47 -12.00
N LEU A 288 10.14 5.26 -11.42
CA LEU A 288 9.94 4.01 -12.15
C LEU A 288 8.58 3.92 -12.85
N THR A 289 7.54 4.49 -12.22
CA THR A 289 6.18 4.46 -12.78
C THR A 289 5.95 5.55 -13.82
N TRP A 290 6.59 6.70 -13.69
CA TRP A 290 6.38 7.84 -14.60
C TRP A 290 7.40 7.95 -15.74
N ALA A 291 8.48 7.15 -15.71
CA ALA A 291 9.47 6.99 -16.80
C ALA A 291 10.03 8.30 -17.42
N LYS A 292 9.99 9.42 -16.69
CA LYS A 292 10.43 10.75 -17.16
C LYS A 292 11.79 11.19 -16.64
N LEU A 293 12.34 10.48 -15.63
CA LEU A 293 13.66 10.81 -15.08
C LEU A 293 14.77 10.14 -15.91
N GLU A 294 15.85 10.87 -16.14
CA GLU A 294 17.07 10.30 -16.69
C GLU A 294 17.64 9.22 -15.76
N ARG A 295 18.15 8.15 -16.34
CA ARG A 295 18.68 6.99 -15.61
C ARG A 295 19.74 7.35 -14.57
N SER A 296 20.62 8.28 -14.90
CA SER A 296 21.68 8.74 -14.01
C SER A 296 21.13 9.31 -12.71
N HIS A 297 20.09 10.13 -12.77
CA HIS A 297 19.45 10.71 -11.59
C HIS A 297 18.72 9.65 -10.76
N PHE A 298 18.12 8.66 -11.41
CA PHE A 298 17.47 7.54 -10.72
C PHE A 298 18.49 6.71 -9.95
N TYR A 299 19.59 6.29 -10.55
CA TYR A 299 20.64 5.52 -9.87
C TYR A 299 21.34 6.31 -8.79
N ALA A 300 21.55 7.61 -8.99
CA ALA A 300 22.10 8.48 -7.96
C ALA A 300 21.14 8.56 -6.75
N ALA A 301 19.84 8.73 -6.96
CA ALA A 301 18.85 8.73 -5.89
C ALA A 301 18.81 7.38 -5.15
N LEU A 302 18.87 6.27 -5.87
CA LEU A 302 18.91 4.92 -5.29
C LEU A 302 20.18 4.71 -4.47
N ALA A 303 21.33 5.15 -4.96
CA ALA A 303 22.61 5.08 -4.24
C ALA A 303 22.59 5.92 -2.95
N VAL A 304 22.05 7.16 -3.02
CA VAL A 304 21.88 8.01 -1.84
C VAL A 304 20.97 7.35 -0.82
N VAL A 305 19.83 6.76 -1.24
CA VAL A 305 18.92 6.03 -0.35
C VAL A 305 19.61 4.85 0.29
N ALA A 306 20.37 4.05 -0.48
CA ALA A 306 21.12 2.91 0.04
C ALA A 306 22.16 3.34 1.07
N VAL A 307 22.96 4.38 0.77
CA VAL A 307 23.97 4.91 1.69
C VAL A 307 23.31 5.45 2.97
N LEU A 308 22.25 6.24 2.87
CA LEU A 308 21.53 6.78 4.03
C LEU A 308 20.88 5.67 4.86
N SER A 309 20.38 4.61 4.22
CA SER A 309 19.84 3.44 4.92
C SER A 309 20.91 2.70 5.69
N VAL A 310 22.09 2.47 5.10
CA VAL A 310 23.23 1.85 5.78
C VAL A 310 23.70 2.72 6.95
N LEU A 311 23.87 4.02 6.74
CA LEU A 311 24.27 4.94 7.80
C LEU A 311 23.25 5.00 8.93
N GLY A 312 21.95 4.97 8.62
CA GLY A 312 20.87 4.92 9.61
C GLY A 312 20.88 3.62 10.42
N LEU A 313 21.18 2.47 9.78
CA LEU A 313 21.25 1.18 10.44
C LEU A 313 22.52 0.98 11.28
N THR A 314 23.61 1.67 10.92
CA THR A 314 24.93 1.57 11.63
C THR A 314 25.12 2.68 12.65
N ALA A 315 24.25 3.70 12.69
CA ALA A 315 24.35 4.75 13.69
C ALA A 315 24.05 4.18 15.09
N ASP A 316 25.02 4.29 16.00
CA ASP A 316 24.95 3.88 17.42
C ASP A 316 23.99 4.77 18.24
N ALA A 317 22.82 5.07 17.70
CA ALA A 317 21.81 5.76 18.49
C ALA A 317 21.01 4.70 19.26
N PRO A 318 20.87 4.84 20.58
CA PRO A 318 20.04 3.93 21.36
C PRO A 318 18.59 4.05 20.85
N ILE A 319 18.18 3.08 20.03
CA ILE A 319 16.77 2.82 19.71
C ILE A 319 16.04 2.37 20.99
N ILE A 320 16.78 2.28 22.09
CA ILE A 320 16.46 1.65 23.36
C ILE A 320 15.79 2.68 24.28
N GLY A 321 14.66 2.32 24.81
CA GLY A 321 13.99 2.92 25.97
C GLY A 321 12.70 3.65 25.64
N GLU A 322 12.74 4.86 25.14
CA GLU A 322 11.50 5.67 25.01
C GLU A 322 10.79 5.51 23.66
N ASN A 323 11.47 4.97 22.66
CA ASN A 323 11.00 4.91 21.26
C ASN A 323 10.50 3.55 20.77
N ARG A 324 10.18 2.60 21.66
CA ARG A 324 9.56 1.32 21.26
C ARG A 324 8.23 1.51 20.50
N TYR A 325 7.56 2.61 20.70
CA TYR A 325 6.36 2.98 19.97
C TYR A 325 6.64 3.52 18.57
N PHE A 326 7.88 3.94 18.30
CA PHE A 326 8.26 4.48 17.00
C PHE A 326 8.04 3.49 15.86
N LEU A 327 8.39 2.23 16.06
CA LEU A 327 8.23 1.20 15.03
C LEU A 327 6.75 1.03 14.64
N ARG A 328 5.85 1.09 15.61
CA ARG A 328 4.40 1.09 15.38
C ARG A 328 3.95 2.36 14.66
N THR A 329 4.48 3.51 15.06
CA THR A 329 4.22 4.82 14.45
C THR A 329 4.75 4.88 13.03
N ALA A 330 5.92 4.29 12.75
CA ALA A 330 6.45 4.20 11.39
C ALA A 330 5.50 3.45 10.45
N LEU A 331 4.99 2.29 10.85
CA LEU A 331 3.98 1.56 10.07
C LEU A 331 2.73 2.40 9.84
N LEU A 332 2.25 3.09 10.89
CA LEU A 332 1.06 3.93 10.84
C LEU A 332 1.22 5.12 9.89
N THR A 333 2.40 5.70 9.82
CA THR A 333 2.69 6.87 8.98
C THR A 333 3.03 6.48 7.55
N PHE A 334 3.94 5.53 7.37
CA PHE A 334 4.51 5.25 6.04
C PHE A 334 3.63 4.34 5.17
N THR A 335 2.87 3.42 5.77
CA THR A 335 1.94 2.58 5.01
C THR A 335 0.94 3.41 4.20
N PRO A 336 0.20 4.37 4.79
CA PRO A 336 -0.73 5.21 4.03
C PRO A 336 -0.03 6.14 3.03
N ILE A 337 1.17 6.63 3.32
CA ILE A 337 1.95 7.45 2.37
C ILE A 337 2.31 6.61 1.13
N PHE A 338 2.87 5.42 1.31
CA PHE A 338 3.16 4.52 0.20
C PHE A 338 1.89 4.11 -0.56
N GLY A 339 0.80 3.87 0.15
CA GLY A 339 -0.50 3.54 -0.45
C GLY A 339 -1.06 4.67 -1.29
N ALA A 340 -1.01 5.90 -0.80
CA ALA A 340 -1.46 7.08 -1.54
C ALA A 340 -0.61 7.30 -2.80
N LEU A 341 0.71 7.16 -2.71
CA LEU A 341 1.63 7.23 -3.87
C LEU A 341 1.32 6.12 -4.88
N ALA A 342 1.14 4.89 -4.41
CA ALA A 342 0.81 3.75 -5.27
C ALA A 342 -0.51 3.96 -6.02
N ALA A 343 -1.55 4.44 -5.32
CA ALA A 343 -2.84 4.76 -5.92
C ALA A 343 -2.72 5.88 -6.95
N ALA A 344 -2.00 6.96 -6.64
CA ALA A 344 -1.75 8.05 -7.56
C ALA A 344 -1.02 7.57 -8.82
N CYS A 345 0.04 6.77 -8.67
CA CYS A 345 0.77 6.20 -9.79
C CYS A 345 -0.09 5.24 -10.63
N ALA A 346 -0.93 4.41 -9.99
CA ALA A 346 -1.80 3.48 -10.68
C ALA A 346 -2.88 4.22 -11.49
N VAL A 347 -3.52 5.24 -10.90
CA VAL A 347 -4.53 6.09 -11.58
C VAL A 347 -3.91 6.90 -12.71
N ALA A 348 -2.69 7.46 -12.50
CA ALA A 348 -1.95 8.19 -13.53
C ALA A 348 -1.55 7.29 -14.72
N ALA A 349 -1.13 6.06 -14.46
CA ALA A 349 -0.78 5.08 -15.49
C ALA A 349 -1.98 4.66 -16.36
N GLU A 350 -3.20 4.81 -15.84
CA GLU A 350 -4.46 4.57 -16.57
C GLU A 350 -4.97 5.82 -17.31
N GLY A 351 -4.30 6.97 -17.18
CA GLY A 351 -4.74 8.24 -17.78
C GLY A 351 -6.00 8.81 -17.13
N ARG A 352 -6.33 8.41 -15.91
CA ARG A 352 -7.56 8.78 -15.18
C ARG A 352 -7.36 9.83 -14.09
N LEU A 353 -6.16 10.40 -13.98
CA LEU A 353 -5.88 11.39 -12.93
C LEU A 353 -6.61 12.69 -13.23
N VAL A 354 -7.60 13.05 -12.42
CA VAL A 354 -8.44 14.25 -12.59
C VAL A 354 -7.81 15.50 -11.95
N LEU A 355 -6.67 15.36 -11.30
CA LEU A 355 -5.96 16.48 -10.66
C LEU A 355 -5.47 17.49 -11.72
N GLY A 356 -6.22 18.57 -11.90
CA GLY A 356 -5.73 19.75 -12.60
C GLY A 356 -6.59 20.34 -13.71
N THR A 357 -7.72 19.75 -14.11
CA THR A 357 -8.54 20.33 -15.19
C THR A 357 -9.46 21.46 -14.73
N THR A 358 -9.71 21.62 -13.44
CA THR A 358 -10.56 22.70 -12.91
C THR A 358 -9.84 24.04 -12.75
N LEU A 359 -8.53 24.07 -12.64
CA LEU A 359 -7.75 25.32 -12.55
C LEU A 359 -7.39 25.89 -13.93
N SER A 360 -7.31 25.06 -14.98
CA SER A 360 -7.00 25.50 -16.33
C SER A 360 -8.22 26.04 -17.10
N ALA A 361 -9.44 25.58 -16.74
CA ALA A 361 -10.66 26.05 -17.38
C ALA A 361 -11.10 27.45 -16.91
N ALA A 362 -10.64 27.90 -15.73
CA ALA A 362 -10.94 29.24 -15.22
C ALA A 362 -10.04 30.33 -15.81
N SER A 363 -8.89 29.98 -16.43
CA SER A 363 -7.97 30.93 -17.05
C SER A 363 -8.12 31.03 -18.56
N ALA A 364 -8.93 30.20 -19.20
CA ALA A 364 -9.19 30.19 -20.65
C ALA A 364 -10.48 30.91 -21.07
N GLY A 365 -11.02 31.76 -20.21
CA GLY A 365 -12.11 32.70 -20.54
C GLY A 365 -11.63 33.87 -21.39
N GLY A 366 -10.98 33.63 -22.53
CA GLY A 366 -10.74 34.61 -23.55
C GLY A 366 -11.98 34.76 -24.45
N PRO A 367 -12.27 35.98 -24.93
CA PRO A 367 -13.51 36.29 -25.65
C PRO A 367 -13.61 35.51 -26.97
N CYS A 368 -14.78 34.90 -27.19
CA CYS A 368 -15.15 34.36 -28.49
C CYS A 368 -14.96 35.44 -29.58
N GLN A 369 -13.95 35.33 -30.39
CA GLN A 369 -13.88 36.05 -31.66
C GLN A 369 -14.94 35.45 -32.60
N HIS A 370 -15.94 36.27 -32.89
CA HIS A 370 -16.83 36.09 -34.01
C HIS A 370 -15.97 35.93 -35.29
N GLN A 371 -15.89 34.76 -35.82
CA GLN A 371 -15.42 34.53 -37.19
C GLN A 371 -16.64 34.34 -38.06
N ASP A 372 -16.76 35.32 -39.00
CA ASP A 372 -17.77 35.40 -40.04
C ASP A 372 -17.90 34.11 -40.85
N CYS A 373 -19.14 33.61 -40.97
CA CYS A 373 -19.52 32.60 -41.95
C CYS A 373 -19.74 33.28 -43.32
N PRO A 374 -19.04 32.89 -44.39
CA PRO A 374 -19.42 33.29 -45.72
C PRO A 374 -20.61 32.47 -46.26
N HIS A 375 -21.61 33.18 -46.70
CA HIS A 375 -22.74 32.69 -47.48
C HIS A 375 -22.30 31.88 -48.73
N GLY A 376 -22.76 30.65 -48.84
CA GLY A 376 -22.69 29.82 -50.03
C GLY A 376 -24.05 29.18 -50.30
N ARG A 377 -24.75 29.73 -51.35
CA ARG A 377 -26.02 29.22 -51.90
C ARG A 377 -25.84 27.85 -52.56
N GLY A 378 -26.83 26.97 -52.46
CA GLY A 378 -27.01 25.98 -53.49
C GLY A 378 -27.79 24.71 -53.09
N ARG A 379 -29.12 24.72 -53.32
CA ARG A 379 -29.99 23.62 -53.79
C ARG A 379 -30.08 22.29 -53.01
N ALA A 380 -31.29 22.05 -52.52
CA ALA A 380 -31.93 20.75 -52.28
C ALA A 380 -32.22 20.04 -53.64
N PRO A 381 -32.79 18.79 -53.73
CA PRO A 381 -33.58 18.03 -52.73
C PRO A 381 -33.36 16.51 -52.73
N GLY A 382 -33.97 15.82 -51.80
CA GLY A 382 -34.42 14.43 -52.02
C GLY A 382 -34.07 13.41 -50.95
N GLY A 383 -35.04 13.00 -50.17
CA GLY A 383 -35.31 11.57 -49.87
C GLY A 383 -34.74 10.95 -48.61
N ASP A 384 -35.57 10.73 -47.74
CA ASP A 384 -36.02 9.52 -47.04
C ASP A 384 -35.78 9.45 -45.52
N VAL A 385 -36.96 9.44 -44.93
CA VAL A 385 -37.27 9.09 -43.54
C VAL A 385 -37.04 7.60 -43.30
N ARG A 386 -36.23 7.24 -42.30
CA ARG A 386 -36.48 6.01 -41.53
C ARG A 386 -36.14 6.23 -40.04
N ALA A 387 -37.15 5.88 -39.26
CA ALA A 387 -37.19 5.90 -37.81
C ALA A 387 -36.27 4.89 -37.17
N CYS A 388 -35.72 5.28 -36.00
CA CYS A 388 -35.20 4.36 -34.98
C CYS A 388 -36.33 3.98 -34.00
N PRO A 389 -36.22 2.81 -33.35
CA PRO A 389 -36.64 2.69 -31.98
C PRO A 389 -35.51 2.97 -30.99
#